data_cad779efbb63917dbc818df75728d940
#
_entry.id   cad779efbb63917dbc818df75728d940
#
_cell.length_a   1.000
_cell.length_b   1.000
_cell.length_c   1.000
_cell.angle_alpha   90.00
_cell.angle_beta   90.00
_cell.angle_gamma   90.00
#
_symmetry.space_group_name_H-M   'P 1'
#
loop_
_entity.id
_entity.type
_entity.pdbx_description
1 polymer ?
#
loop_
_entity_poly.entity_id
_entity_poly.type
_entity_poly.pdbx_seq_one_letter_code
_entity_poly.pdbx_strand_id
1 'polypeptide(L)'
;TNDQVLYGRLEQARRYGGAIAGPFEVWLALRGLRTFALRMQRSQENAMDLATRLSKDPRISKVRYPGLATDPYHARAKSFMKGFGAMISFEVKATAAQIDLMCDSSKLISNATSLGGVESIWERRRRWATESQTIPENLIRFSVGIENADDLWADIESAFAAAKIS
;
A
#
# COMPACT_ATOMS: atom_id res chain seq x y z
N THR A 1 9.98 6.11 20.75
CA THR A 1 9.80 5.27 21.92
C THR A 1 9.46 6.10 23.16
N ASN A 2 8.67 5.54 24.07
CA ASN A 2 8.36 6.13 25.37
C ASN A 2 9.28 5.58 26.50
N ASP A 3 10.14 4.63 26.15
CA ASP A 3 11.13 4.06 27.07
C ASP A 3 12.37 4.98 27.11
N GLN A 4 12.69 5.53 28.31
CA GLN A 4 13.76 6.48 28.49
C GLN A 4 15.16 5.86 28.28
N VAL A 5 15.35 4.59 28.63
CA VAL A 5 16.63 3.89 28.45
C VAL A 5 16.87 3.67 26.96
N LEU A 6 15.84 3.22 26.24
CA LEU A 6 15.90 3.04 24.79
C LEU A 6 16.08 4.38 24.07
N TYR A 7 15.40 5.45 24.53
CA TYR A 7 15.58 6.80 24.00
C TYR A 7 17.04 7.25 24.10
N GLY A 8 17.67 7.09 25.27
CA GLY A 8 19.06 7.46 25.46
C GLY A 8 20.03 6.70 24.55
N ARG A 9 19.79 5.39 24.34
CA ARG A 9 20.58 4.58 23.38
C ARG A 9 20.42 5.05 21.95
N LEU A 10 19.20 5.37 21.53
CA LEU A 10 18.92 5.90 20.19
C LEU A 10 19.55 7.28 19.97
N GLU A 11 19.51 8.14 20.99
CA GLU A 11 20.18 9.45 20.94
C GLU A 11 21.69 9.31 20.79
N GLN A 12 22.32 8.43 21.56
CA GLN A 12 23.74 8.12 21.43
C GLN A 12 24.08 7.58 20.04
N ALA A 13 23.32 6.60 19.55
CA ALA A 13 23.53 6.03 18.23
C ALA A 13 23.45 7.09 17.13
N ARG A 14 22.46 7.98 17.19
CA ARG A 14 22.34 9.12 16.27
C ARG A 14 23.54 10.06 16.37
N ARG A 15 23.96 10.41 17.59
CA ARG A 15 25.04 11.38 17.84
C ARG A 15 26.40 10.86 17.38
N TYR A 16 26.71 9.59 17.62
CA TYR A 16 28.01 8.99 17.26
C TYR A 16 28.02 8.34 15.88
N GLY A 17 26.89 7.85 15.41
CA GLY A 17 26.77 7.22 14.09
C GLY A 17 26.58 8.21 12.94
N GLY A 18 26.34 9.49 13.23
CA GLY A 18 26.20 10.54 12.22
C GLY A 18 24.90 10.46 11.38
N ALA A 19 23.94 9.64 11.75
CA ALA A 19 22.65 9.52 11.05
C ALA A 19 21.74 10.73 11.35
N ILE A 20 22.17 11.91 10.95
CA ILE A 20 21.48 13.18 11.18
C ILE A 20 21.11 13.77 9.81
N ALA A 21 19.81 14.07 9.63
CA ALA A 21 19.33 14.71 8.42
C ALA A 21 19.89 16.13 8.28
N GLY A 22 20.28 16.52 7.06
CA GLY A 22 20.70 17.88 6.76
C GLY A 22 19.54 18.87 6.79
N PRO A 23 19.82 20.18 6.79
CA PRO A 23 18.78 21.21 6.86
C PRO A 23 17.78 21.15 5.71
N PHE A 24 18.23 20.79 4.51
CA PHE A 24 17.37 20.69 3.33
C PHE A 24 16.39 19.51 3.42
N GLU A 25 16.86 18.34 3.86
CA GLU A 25 16.01 17.16 4.08
C GLU A 25 14.97 17.43 5.16
N VAL A 26 15.36 18.11 6.25
CA VAL A 26 14.43 18.50 7.33
C VAL A 26 13.38 19.47 6.81
N TRP A 27 13.78 20.46 6.00
CA TRP A 27 12.86 21.42 5.40
C TRP A 27 11.85 20.72 4.47
N LEU A 28 12.30 19.78 3.62
CA LEU A 28 11.42 18.97 2.77
C LEU A 28 10.44 18.11 3.59
N ALA A 29 10.92 17.49 4.65
CA ALA A 29 10.08 16.69 5.55
C ALA A 29 9.00 17.56 6.22
N LEU A 30 9.38 18.74 6.75
CA LEU A 30 8.42 19.68 7.33
C LEU A 30 7.40 20.18 6.30
N ARG A 31 7.85 20.46 5.07
CA ARG A 31 6.95 20.85 3.98
C ARG A 31 5.94 19.73 3.68
N GLY A 32 6.39 18.47 3.63
CA GLY A 32 5.52 17.31 3.42
C GLY A 32 4.53 17.09 4.56
N LEU A 33 4.94 17.30 5.80
CA LEU A 33 4.07 17.14 6.98
C LEU A 33 2.87 18.11 7.00
N ARG A 34 3.01 19.30 6.41
CA ARG A 34 1.92 20.31 6.40
C ARG A 34 0.65 19.83 5.68
N THR A 35 0.76 18.94 4.72
CA THR A 35 -0.36 18.37 3.95
C THR A 35 -0.60 16.89 4.25
N PHE A 36 0.12 16.33 5.23
CA PHE A 36 0.09 14.89 5.51
C PHE A 36 -1.32 14.39 5.86
N ALA A 37 -2.03 15.13 6.71
CA ALA A 37 -3.39 14.74 7.12
C ALA A 37 -4.35 14.67 5.92
N LEU A 38 -4.29 15.67 5.03
CA LEU A 38 -5.13 15.71 3.81
C LEU A 38 -4.82 14.54 2.87
N ARG A 39 -3.54 14.24 2.66
CA ARG A 39 -3.14 13.11 1.82
C ARG A 39 -3.58 11.78 2.42
N MET A 40 -3.34 11.59 3.72
CA MET A 40 -3.77 10.36 4.41
C MET A 40 -5.27 10.16 4.39
N GLN A 41 -6.04 11.23 4.60
CA GLN A 41 -7.50 11.14 4.50
C GLN A 41 -7.92 10.70 3.10
N ARG A 42 -7.42 11.36 2.05
CA ARG A 42 -7.80 11.05 0.66
C ARG A 42 -7.40 9.64 0.25
N SER A 43 -6.17 9.22 0.55
CA SER A 43 -5.70 7.87 0.21
C SER A 43 -6.46 6.77 0.97
N GLN A 44 -6.88 7.02 2.22
CA GLN A 44 -7.72 6.09 2.97
C GLN A 44 -9.15 5.97 2.40
N GLU A 45 -9.74 7.09 1.98
CA GLU A 45 -11.05 7.11 1.31
C GLU A 45 -10.98 6.28 0.02
N ASN A 46 -9.97 6.51 -0.81
CA ASN A 46 -9.74 5.74 -2.02
C ASN A 46 -9.51 4.26 -1.72
N ALA A 47 -8.69 3.94 -0.70
CA ALA A 47 -8.42 2.55 -0.33
C ALA A 47 -9.67 1.82 0.15
N MET A 48 -10.56 2.48 0.91
CA MET A 48 -11.83 1.89 1.33
C MET A 48 -12.74 1.60 0.13
N ASP A 49 -12.86 2.54 -0.81
CA ASP A 49 -13.67 2.37 -2.02
C ASP A 49 -13.12 1.22 -2.89
N LEU A 50 -11.82 1.27 -3.20
CA LEU A 50 -11.18 0.23 -4.03
C LEU A 50 -11.19 -1.16 -3.36
N ALA A 51 -10.94 -1.25 -2.06
CA ALA A 51 -11.05 -2.51 -1.32
C ALA A 51 -12.47 -3.07 -1.35
N THR A 52 -13.48 -2.19 -1.29
CA THR A 52 -14.89 -2.58 -1.38
C THR A 52 -15.24 -3.10 -2.78
N ARG A 53 -14.77 -2.45 -3.84
CA ARG A 53 -14.96 -2.90 -5.23
C ARG A 53 -14.25 -4.24 -5.45
N LEU A 54 -12.97 -4.34 -5.09
CA LEU A 54 -12.18 -5.58 -5.19
C LEU A 54 -12.81 -6.75 -4.41
N SER A 55 -13.42 -6.49 -3.25
CA SER A 55 -14.05 -7.56 -2.46
C SER A 55 -15.29 -8.18 -3.11
N LYS A 56 -15.88 -7.49 -4.07
CA LYS A 56 -17.06 -7.95 -4.84
C LYS A 56 -16.69 -8.49 -6.22
N ASP A 57 -15.45 -8.34 -6.63
CA ASP A 57 -14.98 -8.73 -7.95
C ASP A 57 -14.78 -10.25 -8.04
N PRO A 58 -15.42 -10.96 -8.98
CA PRO A 58 -15.29 -12.41 -9.13
C PRO A 58 -13.86 -12.88 -9.46
N ARG A 59 -13.03 -12.02 -10.03
CA ARG A 59 -11.62 -12.28 -10.35
C ARG A 59 -10.70 -12.31 -9.11
N ILE A 60 -11.20 -11.79 -7.98
CA ILE A 60 -10.45 -11.73 -6.71
C ILE A 60 -10.87 -12.88 -5.80
N SER A 61 -9.90 -13.59 -5.27
CA SER A 61 -10.15 -14.67 -4.30
C SER A 61 -10.14 -14.19 -2.86
N LYS A 62 -9.38 -13.14 -2.56
CA LYS A 62 -9.27 -12.61 -1.21
C LYS A 62 -8.80 -11.15 -1.23
N VAL A 63 -9.40 -10.32 -0.38
CA VAL A 63 -8.92 -8.96 -0.07
C VAL A 63 -8.54 -8.90 1.40
N ARG A 64 -7.42 -8.26 1.70
CA ARG A 64 -6.96 -7.96 3.06
C ARG A 64 -6.86 -6.44 3.20
N TYR A 65 -7.79 -5.89 3.91
CA TYR A 65 -7.82 -4.46 4.25
C TYR A 65 -8.57 -4.29 5.58
N PRO A 66 -7.93 -3.81 6.64
CA PRO A 66 -8.53 -3.76 7.96
C PRO A 66 -9.75 -2.83 8.06
N GLY A 67 -9.99 -2.00 7.06
CA GLY A 67 -11.19 -1.19 6.93
C GLY A 67 -12.45 -1.96 6.55
N LEU A 68 -12.34 -3.12 5.90
CA LEU A 68 -13.47 -3.96 5.56
C LEU A 68 -14.00 -4.68 6.81
N ALA A 69 -15.30 -4.63 7.04
CA ALA A 69 -15.93 -5.33 8.17
C ALA A 69 -15.75 -6.87 8.11
N THR A 70 -15.48 -7.41 6.91
CA THR A 70 -15.21 -8.83 6.66
C THR A 70 -13.75 -9.21 6.92
N ASP A 71 -12.85 -8.25 7.13
CA ASP A 71 -11.45 -8.54 7.46
C ASP A 71 -11.35 -9.10 8.90
N PRO A 72 -10.68 -10.23 9.12
CA PRO A 72 -10.61 -10.88 10.43
C PRO A 72 -9.95 -10.00 11.51
N TYR A 73 -9.20 -8.99 11.12
CA TYR A 73 -8.53 -8.08 12.04
C TYR A 73 -9.23 -6.73 12.18
N HIS A 74 -10.39 -6.53 11.55
CA HIS A 74 -11.14 -5.27 11.57
C HIS A 74 -11.42 -4.78 13.00
N ALA A 75 -11.98 -5.64 13.84
CA ALA A 75 -12.32 -5.26 15.22
C ALA A 75 -11.08 -4.85 16.03
N ARG A 76 -9.97 -5.58 15.87
CA ARG A 76 -8.69 -5.23 16.50
C ARG A 76 -8.15 -3.90 15.96
N ALA A 77 -8.12 -3.71 14.65
CA ALA A 77 -7.66 -2.46 14.05
C ALA A 77 -8.47 -1.26 14.55
N LYS A 78 -9.80 -1.39 14.56
CA LYS A 78 -10.74 -0.36 15.04
C LYS A 78 -10.51 0.03 16.51
N SER A 79 -9.98 -0.86 17.34
CA SER A 79 -9.74 -0.56 18.77
C SER A 79 -8.59 0.43 19.02
N PHE A 80 -7.68 0.63 18.08
CA PHE A 80 -6.51 1.50 18.26
C PHE A 80 -6.20 2.42 17.06
N MET A 81 -6.78 2.17 15.88
CA MET A 81 -6.58 2.99 14.69
C MET A 81 -7.73 3.98 14.51
N LYS A 82 -7.41 5.24 14.22
CA LYS A 82 -8.42 6.26 13.85
C LYS A 82 -8.84 6.16 12.39
N GLY A 83 -8.04 5.51 11.57
CA GLY A 83 -8.27 5.21 10.15
C GLY A 83 -7.45 3.99 9.76
N PHE A 84 -7.78 3.34 8.66
CA PHE A 84 -7.26 2.01 8.32
C PHE A 84 -6.08 2.04 7.34
N GLY A 85 -5.57 3.25 7.03
CA GLY A 85 -4.45 3.42 6.11
C GLY A 85 -4.83 3.20 4.64
N ALA A 86 -3.81 3.20 3.79
CA ALA A 86 -3.98 3.15 2.34
C ALA A 86 -3.34 1.89 1.70
N MET A 87 -3.02 0.88 2.51
CA MET A 87 -2.43 -0.37 2.04
C MET A 87 -3.49 -1.45 1.90
N ILE A 88 -3.67 -1.94 0.68
CA ILE A 88 -4.53 -3.08 0.37
C ILE A 88 -3.63 -4.24 -0.06
N SER A 89 -3.96 -5.47 0.33
CA SER A 89 -3.41 -6.66 -0.31
C SER A 89 -4.55 -7.53 -0.81
N PHE A 90 -4.41 -8.06 -2.03
CA PHE A 90 -5.43 -8.92 -2.60
C PHE A 90 -4.83 -10.03 -3.46
N GLU A 91 -5.55 -11.13 -3.58
CA GLU A 91 -5.15 -12.29 -4.37
C GLU A 91 -6.04 -12.38 -5.62
N VAL A 92 -5.40 -12.38 -6.79
CA VAL A 92 -6.07 -12.49 -8.08
C VAL A 92 -6.18 -13.96 -8.51
N LYS A 93 -7.32 -14.37 -9.06
CA LYS A 93 -7.52 -15.73 -9.61
C LYS A 93 -6.84 -15.86 -10.98
N ALA A 94 -5.52 -15.74 -11.02
CA ALA A 94 -4.73 -15.75 -12.22
C ALA A 94 -3.34 -16.34 -11.97
N THR A 95 -2.62 -16.65 -13.02
CA THR A 95 -1.22 -17.10 -12.95
C THR A 95 -0.27 -15.94 -12.62
N ALA A 96 0.89 -16.25 -12.08
CA ALA A 96 1.92 -15.25 -11.79
C ALA A 96 2.26 -14.39 -13.02
N ALA A 97 2.40 -15.01 -14.20
CA ALA A 97 2.70 -14.30 -15.44
C ALA A 97 1.59 -13.32 -15.88
N GLN A 98 0.31 -13.72 -15.71
CA GLN A 98 -0.80 -12.83 -15.99
C GLN A 98 -0.82 -11.63 -15.01
N ILE A 99 -0.51 -11.87 -13.73
CA ILE A 99 -0.49 -10.80 -12.73
C ILE A 99 0.68 -9.85 -12.97
N ASP A 100 1.85 -10.36 -13.35
CA ASP A 100 2.98 -9.52 -13.73
C ASP A 100 2.61 -8.65 -14.95
N LEU A 101 2.00 -9.24 -15.99
CA LEU A 101 1.50 -8.49 -17.15
C LEU A 101 0.43 -7.46 -16.76
N MET A 102 -0.48 -7.79 -15.85
CA MET A 102 -1.48 -6.87 -15.32
C MET A 102 -0.79 -5.67 -14.64
N CYS A 103 0.17 -5.92 -13.75
CA CYS A 103 0.89 -4.86 -13.05
C CYS A 103 1.67 -3.95 -14.03
N ASP A 104 2.25 -4.52 -15.09
CA ASP A 104 3.02 -3.77 -16.08
C ASP A 104 2.15 -3.02 -17.09
N SER A 105 0.89 -3.42 -17.26
CA SER A 105 -0.04 -2.83 -18.25
C SER A 105 -0.80 -1.62 -17.71
N SER A 106 -0.80 -1.39 -16.40
CA SER A 106 -1.42 -0.20 -15.81
C SER A 106 -0.71 1.08 -16.25
N LYS A 107 -1.48 2.14 -16.40
CA LYS A 107 -0.99 3.44 -16.89
C LYS A 107 -0.92 4.50 -15.79
N LEU A 108 -1.84 4.42 -14.84
CA LEU A 108 -1.93 5.34 -13.72
C LEU A 108 -1.25 4.75 -12.48
N ILE A 109 -1.45 3.46 -12.23
CA ILE A 109 -0.86 2.74 -11.10
C ILE A 109 0.52 2.23 -11.50
N SER A 110 1.57 2.68 -10.85
CA SER A 110 2.94 2.28 -11.15
C SER A 110 3.27 0.89 -10.59
N ASN A 111 3.88 0.01 -11.42
CA ASN A 111 4.45 -1.24 -10.92
C ASN A 111 5.81 -0.97 -10.27
N ALA A 112 5.85 -0.82 -8.96
CA ALA A 112 7.05 -0.48 -8.22
C ALA A 112 7.00 -0.93 -6.75
N THR A 113 8.18 -1.11 -6.17
CA THR A 113 8.36 -1.34 -4.74
C THR A 113 8.45 0.02 -4.05
N SER A 114 7.41 0.47 -3.42
CA SER A 114 7.36 1.62 -2.52
C SER A 114 5.99 1.65 -1.85
N LEU A 115 5.74 2.62 -1.02
CA LEU A 115 4.43 2.85 -0.42
C LEU A 115 4.31 4.26 0.15
N GLY A 116 3.07 4.72 0.33
CA GLY A 116 2.76 5.93 1.09
C GLY A 116 3.03 7.25 0.35
N GLY A 117 3.33 7.20 -0.94
CA GLY A 117 3.39 8.37 -1.82
C GLY A 117 2.01 8.94 -2.13
N VAL A 118 1.97 9.99 -2.95
CA VAL A 118 0.74 10.55 -3.50
C VAL A 118 0.25 9.74 -4.69
N GLU A 119 1.16 9.04 -5.36
CA GLU A 119 0.91 8.12 -6.46
C GLU A 119 0.51 6.74 -5.96
N SER A 120 -0.40 6.11 -6.69
CA SER A 120 -0.78 4.72 -6.50
C SER A 120 0.29 3.79 -7.07
N ILE A 121 0.68 2.80 -6.28
CA ILE A 121 1.73 1.85 -6.63
C ILE A 121 1.28 0.44 -6.26
N TRP A 122 1.47 -0.50 -7.14
CA TRP A 122 1.27 -1.91 -6.86
C TRP A 122 2.42 -2.79 -7.31
N GLU A 123 2.48 -3.99 -6.77
CA GLU A 123 3.41 -5.03 -7.21
C GLU A 123 2.89 -6.40 -6.80
N ARG A 124 3.14 -7.42 -7.64
CA ARG A 124 3.01 -8.81 -7.21
C ARG A 124 4.10 -9.13 -6.19
N ARG A 125 3.70 -9.66 -5.06
CA ARG A 125 4.66 -10.07 -4.02
C ARG A 125 5.43 -11.32 -4.37
N ARG A 126 6.04 -12.06 -3.95
CA ARG A 126 6.70 -13.33 -4.37
C ARG A 126 7.19 -13.34 -5.83
N ARG A 127 7.79 -12.24 -6.25
CA ARG A 127 8.46 -12.15 -7.56
C ARG A 127 9.97 -12.39 -7.49
N TRP A 128 10.54 -12.35 -6.29
CA TRP A 128 11.97 -12.57 -6.06
C TRP A 128 12.19 -13.92 -5.39
N ALA A 129 13.25 -14.64 -5.78
CA ALA A 129 13.59 -15.94 -5.21
C ALA A 129 13.87 -15.90 -3.69
N THR A 130 14.24 -14.72 -3.18
CA THR A 130 14.49 -14.47 -1.76
C THR A 130 13.23 -14.26 -0.92
N GLU A 131 12.07 -14.10 -1.54
CA GLU A 131 10.80 -13.91 -0.81
C GLU A 131 10.32 -15.25 -0.22
N SER A 132 9.61 -15.15 0.92
CA SER A 132 9.08 -16.32 1.60
C SER A 132 8.12 -17.12 0.73
N GLN A 133 8.28 -18.43 0.70
CA GLN A 133 7.39 -19.35 0.01
C GLN A 133 5.97 -19.41 0.63
N THR A 134 5.80 -18.84 1.82
CA THR A 134 4.47 -18.71 2.47
C THR A 134 3.61 -17.60 1.87
N ILE A 135 4.20 -16.70 1.09
CA ILE A 135 3.47 -15.64 0.38
C ILE A 135 2.79 -16.26 -0.85
N PRO A 136 1.47 -16.10 -1.02
CA PRO A 136 0.80 -16.55 -2.24
C PRO A 136 1.39 -15.93 -3.50
N GLU A 137 1.56 -16.73 -4.56
CA GLU A 137 2.14 -16.25 -5.83
C GLU A 137 1.29 -15.18 -6.51
N ASN A 138 -0.01 -15.25 -6.27
CA ASN A 138 -1.02 -14.36 -6.83
C ASN A 138 -1.35 -13.14 -5.95
N LEU A 139 -0.55 -12.87 -4.92
CA LEU A 139 -0.74 -11.76 -4.00
C LEU A 139 -0.19 -10.47 -4.59
N ILE A 140 -1.03 -9.45 -4.67
CA ILE A 140 -0.66 -8.06 -4.96
C ILE A 140 -0.66 -7.26 -3.66
N ARG A 141 0.36 -6.43 -3.49
CA ARG A 141 0.38 -5.34 -2.52
C ARG A 141 0.08 -4.04 -3.27
N PHE A 142 -0.89 -3.29 -2.81
CA PHE A 142 -1.33 -2.05 -3.42
C PHE A 142 -1.27 -0.91 -2.40
N SER A 143 -0.41 0.07 -2.65
CA SER A 143 -0.36 1.34 -1.93
C SER A 143 -1.19 2.36 -2.70
N VAL A 144 -2.33 2.71 -2.15
CA VAL A 144 -3.29 3.60 -2.80
C VAL A 144 -2.91 5.05 -2.56
N GLY A 145 -2.86 5.83 -3.63
CA GLY A 145 -2.56 7.25 -3.62
C GLY A 145 -3.80 8.15 -3.52
N ILE A 146 -3.66 9.38 -3.97
CA ILE A 146 -4.69 10.44 -3.83
C ILE A 146 -5.40 10.75 -5.14
N GLU A 147 -5.18 10.00 -6.20
CA GLU A 147 -5.80 10.16 -7.51
C GLU A 147 -7.33 10.04 -7.42
N ASN A 148 -8.02 10.24 -8.51
CA ASN A 148 -9.46 9.97 -8.55
C ASN A 148 -9.71 8.45 -8.46
N ALA A 149 -10.62 8.03 -7.57
CA ALA A 149 -10.88 6.61 -7.32
C ALA A 149 -11.49 5.89 -8.54
N ASP A 150 -12.30 6.59 -9.34
CA ASP A 150 -12.89 6.00 -10.54
C ASP A 150 -11.86 5.85 -11.66
N ASP A 151 -10.91 6.78 -11.77
CA ASP A 151 -9.78 6.65 -12.71
C ASP A 151 -8.87 5.49 -12.32
N LEU A 152 -8.59 5.32 -11.03
CA LEU A 152 -7.84 4.15 -10.52
C LEU A 152 -8.58 2.85 -10.83
N TRP A 153 -9.90 2.82 -10.63
CA TRP A 153 -10.68 1.64 -10.94
C TRP A 153 -10.69 1.33 -12.44
N ALA A 154 -10.83 2.35 -13.29
CA ALA A 154 -10.76 2.19 -14.76
C ALA A 154 -9.39 1.67 -15.21
N ASP A 155 -8.31 2.10 -14.58
CA ASP A 155 -6.95 1.60 -14.85
C ASP A 155 -6.80 0.12 -14.44
N ILE A 156 -7.34 -0.26 -13.25
CA ILE A 156 -7.41 -1.66 -12.80
C ILE A 156 -8.18 -2.53 -13.80
N GLU A 157 -9.35 -2.09 -14.26
CA GLU A 157 -10.14 -2.82 -15.26
C GLU A 157 -9.39 -2.98 -16.58
N SER A 158 -8.72 -1.93 -17.04
CA SER A 158 -7.88 -1.96 -18.24
C SER A 158 -6.72 -2.93 -18.10
N ALA A 159 -6.08 -2.98 -16.92
CA ALA A 159 -4.99 -3.88 -16.62
C ALA A 159 -5.45 -5.35 -16.58
N PHE A 160 -6.61 -5.65 -15.99
CA PHE A 160 -7.23 -6.98 -16.05
C PHE A 160 -7.49 -7.43 -17.48
N ALA A 161 -8.05 -6.53 -18.30
CA ALA A 161 -8.34 -6.83 -19.71
C ALA A 161 -7.06 -7.12 -20.51
N ALA A 162 -6.01 -6.31 -20.32
CA ALA A 162 -4.71 -6.49 -20.97
C ALA A 162 -4.07 -7.84 -20.63
N ALA A 163 -4.21 -8.28 -19.39
CA ALA A 163 -3.71 -9.57 -18.90
C ALA A 163 -4.65 -10.76 -19.20
N LYS A 164 -5.80 -10.52 -19.85
CA LYS A 164 -6.82 -11.54 -20.13
C LYS A 164 -7.31 -12.27 -18.87
N ILE A 165 -7.50 -11.53 -17.80
CA ILE A 165 -8.05 -12.02 -16.54
C ILE A 165 -9.57 -11.73 -16.53
N SER A 166 -10.38 -12.78 -16.55
CA SER A 166 -11.84 -12.71 -16.64
C SER A 166 -12.52 -13.35 -15.42
#